data_75ec00b6c8b61d5f456bff3d15256729
#
_entry.id   75ec00b6c8b61d5f456bff3d15256729
#
_cell.length_a   1.000
_cell.length_b   1.000
_cell.length_c   1.000
_cell.angle_alpha   90.00
_cell.angle_beta   90.00
_cell.angle_gamma   90.00
#
_symmetry.space_group_name_H-M   'P 1'
#
loop_
_entity.id
_entity.type
_entity.pdbx_description
1 polymer ?
#
loop_
_entity_poly.entity_id
_entity_poly.type
_entity_poly.pdbx_seq_one_letter_code
_entity_poly.pdbx_strand_id
1 'polypeptide(L)'
;NDAAVKNAITCWCVLLLLNIDNELIQERMLQLKPVEMRLELKQGINNCSVINDSYSADITSLSIALDFLQQQQQHPKRTVIISDILQTGKTNAALYQQVADILQQKKINRLIGVGTEIIKYSDAFSGIPETAFFNSTAEFLQKFPAMHFYNESILLKGARLFEFEQISHLLEEKVHQTVLEINLNAITHNLNTYQQLLSPGVKLMAMVKAFSYGSGGFEIANLLQFHKVDYLAVAYADEGVELRKAGITLPIMVMNAEEVTYDVLVQHNLEPELFSFGILSTFEDYLMRNGIQNFPVHIKLDTGMRRLGFEQKDISALCNRLQTTSAFKIQSVFSHLAASDSALHDAFTNAQAKAFLEGC
;
A
#
# COMPACT_ATOMS: atom_id res chain seq x y z
N ASN A 1 20.51 -6.90 9.83
CA ASN A 1 21.14 -6.92 8.49
C ASN A 1 22.00 -5.65 8.35
N ASP A 2 23.31 -5.79 8.29
CA ASP A 2 24.29 -4.68 8.24
C ASP A 2 24.06 -3.75 7.03
N ALA A 3 23.66 -4.31 5.89
CA ALA A 3 23.35 -3.52 4.69
C ALA A 3 22.11 -2.63 4.86
N ALA A 4 21.06 -3.13 5.50
CA ALA A 4 19.86 -2.32 5.78
C ALA A 4 20.17 -1.18 6.74
N VAL A 5 21.01 -1.43 7.77
CA VAL A 5 21.47 -0.41 8.71
C VAL A 5 22.29 0.66 7.99
N LYS A 6 23.24 0.27 7.12
CA LYS A 6 24.05 1.21 6.33
C LYS A 6 23.19 2.06 5.40
N ASN A 7 22.22 1.46 4.73
CA ASN A 7 21.27 2.19 3.87
C ASN A 7 20.42 3.18 4.68
N ALA A 8 19.91 2.78 5.83
CA ALA A 8 19.16 3.66 6.71
C ALA A 8 20.01 4.83 7.22
N ILE A 9 21.26 4.59 7.60
CA ILE A 9 22.21 5.64 8.01
C ILE A 9 22.48 6.60 6.83
N THR A 10 22.67 6.07 5.61
CA THR A 10 22.88 6.90 4.41
C THR A 10 21.66 7.79 4.15
N CYS A 11 20.45 7.23 4.20
CA CYS A 11 19.21 8.00 4.06
C CYS A 11 19.11 9.09 5.14
N TRP A 12 19.42 8.76 6.39
CA TRP A 12 19.42 9.72 7.50
C TRP A 12 20.37 10.88 7.22
N CYS A 13 21.61 10.60 6.83
CA CYS A 13 22.59 11.63 6.51
C CYS A 13 22.12 12.54 5.36
N VAL A 14 21.53 11.98 4.31
CA VAL A 14 20.96 12.77 3.19
C VAL A 14 19.82 13.67 3.66
N LEU A 15 18.91 13.16 4.49
CA LEU A 15 17.78 13.93 5.02
C LEU A 15 18.24 15.07 5.93
N LEU A 16 19.30 14.86 6.74
CA LEU A 16 19.93 15.91 7.52
C LEU A 16 20.56 17.01 6.64
N LEU A 17 21.23 16.61 5.54
CA LEU A 17 21.78 17.56 4.56
C LEU A 17 20.70 18.39 3.85
N LEU A 18 19.49 17.83 3.72
CA LEU A 18 18.33 18.53 3.18
C LEU A 18 17.60 19.36 4.23
N ASN A 19 18.16 19.50 5.46
CA ASN A 19 17.59 20.23 6.59
C ASN A 19 16.18 19.74 7.00
N ILE A 20 15.90 18.46 6.85
CA ILE A 20 14.67 17.84 7.38
C ILE A 20 14.80 17.72 8.91
N ASP A 21 13.72 18.00 9.60
CA ASP A 21 13.68 17.92 11.07
C ASP A 21 14.03 16.53 11.60
N ASN A 22 14.84 16.49 12.65
CA ASN A 22 15.38 15.25 13.19
C ASN A 22 14.30 14.37 13.83
N GLU A 23 13.28 14.95 14.46
CA GLU A 23 12.15 14.19 15.04
C GLU A 23 11.35 13.49 13.93
N LEU A 24 11.10 14.22 12.84
CA LEU A 24 10.43 13.66 11.66
C LEU A 24 11.24 12.53 11.01
N ILE A 25 12.57 12.70 10.92
CA ILE A 25 13.44 11.63 10.40
C ILE A 25 13.34 10.39 11.27
N GLN A 26 13.41 10.53 12.60
CA GLN A 26 13.30 9.40 13.53
C GLN A 26 11.96 8.67 13.38
N GLU A 27 10.85 9.41 13.33
CA GLU A 27 9.52 8.84 13.13
C GLU A 27 9.44 8.02 11.82
N ARG A 28 9.94 8.56 10.72
CA ARG A 28 9.92 7.89 9.41
C ARG A 28 10.86 6.68 9.34
N MET A 29 12.00 6.73 10.01
CA MET A 29 12.92 5.59 10.10
C MET A 29 12.32 4.39 10.81
N LEU A 30 11.45 4.59 11.81
CA LEU A 30 10.73 3.51 12.48
C LEU A 30 9.67 2.84 11.58
N GLN A 31 9.25 3.51 10.52
CA GLN A 31 8.26 3.00 9.56
C GLN A 31 8.90 2.26 8.35
N LEU A 32 10.23 2.14 8.30
CA LEU A 32 10.89 1.44 7.20
C LEU A 32 10.48 -0.03 7.17
N LYS A 33 9.90 -0.43 6.03
CA LYS A 33 9.55 -1.83 5.76
C LYS A 33 10.72 -2.52 5.04
N PRO A 34 10.92 -3.84 5.24
CA PRO A 34 11.84 -4.61 4.42
C PRO A 34 11.48 -4.49 2.94
N VAL A 35 12.49 -4.37 2.08
CA VAL A 35 12.28 -4.39 0.63
C VAL A 35 12.09 -5.85 0.22
N GLU A 36 11.00 -6.16 -0.44
CA GLU A 36 10.72 -7.48 -1.01
C GLU A 36 11.89 -7.96 -1.90
N MET A 37 12.10 -9.28 -1.98
CA MET A 37 13.16 -9.91 -2.77
C MET A 37 14.60 -9.56 -2.35
N ARG A 38 14.81 -9.05 -1.12
CA ARG A 38 16.13 -8.79 -0.54
C ARG A 38 16.27 -9.46 0.82
N LEU A 39 16.88 -10.65 0.84
CA LEU A 39 17.07 -11.50 2.03
C LEU A 39 15.77 -11.78 2.80
N GLU A 40 14.67 -11.94 2.07
CA GLU A 40 13.37 -12.26 2.63
C GLU A 40 13.31 -13.75 2.96
N LEU A 41 13.07 -14.09 4.24
CA LEU A 41 12.91 -15.47 4.70
C LEU A 41 11.44 -15.86 4.71
N LYS A 42 11.08 -16.90 3.97
CA LYS A 42 9.71 -17.45 3.87
C LYS A 42 9.70 -18.93 4.21
N GLN A 43 8.53 -19.41 4.63
CA GLN A 43 8.28 -20.83 4.76
C GLN A 43 8.07 -21.46 3.38
N GLY A 44 8.78 -22.54 3.09
CA GLY A 44 8.71 -23.23 1.82
C GLY A 44 7.93 -24.53 1.90
N ILE A 45 7.63 -25.11 0.72
CA ILE A 45 7.01 -26.43 0.59
C ILE A 45 7.85 -27.51 1.29
N ASN A 46 7.21 -28.61 1.70
CA ASN A 46 7.87 -29.82 2.21
C ASN A 46 8.89 -29.55 3.33
N ASN A 47 8.52 -28.72 4.31
CA ASN A 47 9.39 -28.35 5.42
C ASN A 47 10.72 -27.72 4.95
N CYS A 48 10.68 -26.83 3.94
CA CYS A 48 11.81 -26.04 3.50
C CYS A 48 11.71 -24.60 4.04
N SER A 49 12.84 -23.90 4.09
CA SER A 49 12.87 -22.45 4.27
C SER A 49 13.45 -21.80 3.02
N VAL A 50 12.79 -20.79 2.48
CA VAL A 50 13.20 -20.08 1.26
C VAL A 50 13.71 -18.70 1.63
N ILE A 51 14.93 -18.39 1.25
CA ILE A 51 15.52 -17.04 1.35
C ILE A 51 15.47 -16.45 -0.05
N ASN A 52 14.62 -15.44 -0.25
CA ASN A 52 14.53 -14.75 -1.51
C ASN A 52 15.43 -13.52 -1.53
N ASP A 53 16.48 -13.55 -2.36
CA ASP A 53 17.42 -12.45 -2.62
C ASP A 53 17.66 -12.31 -4.13
N SER A 54 16.58 -12.30 -4.90
CA SER A 54 16.60 -12.37 -6.37
C SER A 54 16.50 -10.99 -7.06
N TYR A 55 16.88 -9.93 -6.38
CA TYR A 55 16.90 -8.58 -6.96
C TYR A 55 18.21 -8.27 -7.71
N SER A 56 19.35 -8.73 -7.19
CA SER A 56 20.67 -8.50 -7.79
C SER A 56 21.53 -9.77 -7.70
N ALA A 57 22.37 -9.99 -8.72
CA ALA A 57 23.32 -11.10 -8.73
C ALA A 57 24.74 -10.55 -8.95
N ASP A 58 25.40 -10.22 -7.85
CA ASP A 58 26.82 -9.84 -7.78
C ASP A 58 27.53 -10.63 -6.65
N ILE A 59 28.87 -10.69 -6.70
CA ILE A 59 29.66 -11.50 -5.75
C ILE A 59 29.51 -11.03 -4.31
N THR A 60 29.47 -9.72 -4.09
CA THR A 60 29.41 -9.15 -2.74
C THR A 60 28.08 -9.47 -2.09
N SER A 61 26.98 -9.24 -2.79
CA SER A 61 25.64 -9.59 -2.33
C SER A 61 25.44 -11.09 -2.18
N LEU A 62 26.06 -11.92 -3.03
CA LEU A 62 26.06 -13.37 -2.89
C LEU A 62 26.73 -13.80 -1.58
N SER A 63 27.89 -13.23 -1.23
CA SER A 63 28.57 -13.57 0.02
C SER A 63 27.71 -13.23 1.24
N ILE A 64 27.06 -12.08 1.26
CA ILE A 64 26.14 -11.66 2.34
C ILE A 64 24.95 -12.62 2.44
N ALA A 65 24.35 -13.00 1.30
CA ALA A 65 23.23 -13.91 1.27
C ALA A 65 23.58 -15.32 1.77
N LEU A 66 24.80 -15.80 1.44
CA LEU A 66 25.31 -17.06 1.93
C LEU A 66 25.64 -17.03 3.42
N ASP A 67 26.11 -15.90 3.96
CA ASP A 67 26.29 -15.73 5.41
C ASP A 67 24.94 -15.82 6.13
N PHE A 68 23.90 -15.19 5.57
CA PHE A 68 22.54 -15.29 6.09
C PHE A 68 22.00 -16.72 6.02
N LEU A 69 22.23 -17.43 4.90
CA LEU A 69 21.85 -18.84 4.75
C LEU A 69 22.55 -19.73 5.79
N GLN A 70 23.83 -19.47 6.10
CA GLN A 70 24.56 -20.22 7.13
C GLN A 70 24.01 -20.03 8.54
N GLN A 71 23.47 -18.86 8.84
CA GLN A 71 22.84 -18.57 10.14
C GLN A 71 21.53 -19.35 10.32
N GLN A 72 20.91 -19.80 9.24
CA GLN A 72 19.71 -20.64 9.30
C GLN A 72 20.10 -22.08 9.63
N GLN A 73 19.90 -22.48 10.88
CA GLN A 73 20.25 -23.83 11.36
C GLN A 73 19.05 -24.78 11.43
N GLN A 74 17.91 -24.37 10.86
CA GLN A 74 16.64 -25.11 10.94
C GLN A 74 16.66 -26.41 10.13
N HIS A 75 17.49 -26.49 9.08
CA HIS A 75 17.53 -27.61 8.15
C HIS A 75 18.97 -28.10 7.94
N PRO A 76 19.16 -29.42 7.76
CA PRO A 76 20.49 -30.01 7.59
C PRO A 76 21.10 -29.75 6.20
N LYS A 77 20.27 -29.51 5.18
CA LYS A 77 20.71 -29.32 3.79
C LYS A 77 20.58 -27.86 3.39
N ARG A 78 21.57 -27.37 2.64
CA ARG A 78 21.60 -26.01 2.09
C ARG A 78 21.66 -26.07 0.57
N THR A 79 20.67 -25.47 -0.08
CA THR A 79 20.55 -25.39 -1.55
C THR A 79 20.68 -23.93 -1.98
N VAL A 80 21.42 -23.67 -3.04
CA VAL A 80 21.51 -22.37 -3.69
C VAL A 80 20.98 -22.49 -5.11
N ILE A 81 20.02 -21.65 -5.46
CA ILE A 81 19.54 -21.48 -6.84
C ILE A 81 20.05 -20.12 -7.28
N ILE A 82 20.94 -20.10 -8.28
CA ILE A 82 21.62 -18.86 -8.70
C ILE A 82 21.49 -18.65 -10.22
N SER A 83 21.23 -17.41 -10.64
CA SER A 83 21.26 -17.03 -12.05
C SER A 83 22.67 -16.71 -12.54
N ASP A 84 22.81 -16.43 -13.84
CA ASP A 84 24.02 -15.80 -14.35
C ASP A 84 24.33 -14.50 -13.56
N ILE A 85 25.61 -14.28 -13.29
CA ILE A 85 26.11 -13.08 -12.61
C ILE A 85 26.51 -12.06 -13.66
N LEU A 86 25.86 -10.90 -13.63
CA LEU A 86 26.04 -9.85 -14.61
C LEU A 86 26.96 -8.74 -14.09
N GLN A 87 27.71 -8.10 -15.00
CA GLN A 87 28.47 -6.85 -14.76
C GLN A 87 29.58 -6.92 -13.69
N THR A 88 30.53 -7.82 -13.82
CA THR A 88 31.59 -7.97 -12.82
C THR A 88 32.94 -7.32 -13.17
N GLY A 89 33.14 -6.92 -14.43
CA GLY A 89 34.45 -6.43 -14.90
C GLY A 89 35.56 -7.49 -14.90
N LYS A 90 35.25 -8.76 -14.60
CA LYS A 90 36.16 -9.92 -14.59
C LYS A 90 35.88 -10.81 -15.80
N THR A 91 36.85 -11.67 -16.13
CA THR A 91 36.60 -12.75 -17.09
C THR A 91 35.62 -13.74 -16.48
N ASN A 92 34.69 -14.28 -17.26
CA ASN A 92 33.66 -15.19 -16.77
C ASN A 92 34.28 -16.45 -16.10
N ALA A 93 35.38 -17.01 -16.61
CA ALA A 93 36.05 -18.15 -16.00
C ALA A 93 36.53 -17.85 -14.56
N ALA A 94 37.21 -16.72 -14.32
CA ALA A 94 37.67 -16.32 -13.00
C ALA A 94 36.48 -16.00 -12.06
N LEU A 95 35.40 -15.45 -12.61
CA LEU A 95 34.18 -15.15 -11.87
C LEU A 95 33.53 -16.43 -11.33
N TYR A 96 33.23 -17.40 -12.22
CA TYR A 96 32.55 -18.63 -11.81
C TYR A 96 33.44 -19.54 -10.95
N GLN A 97 34.76 -19.49 -11.12
CA GLN A 97 35.68 -20.14 -10.17
C GLN A 97 35.56 -19.52 -8.77
N GLN A 98 35.55 -18.20 -8.67
CA GLN A 98 35.37 -17.50 -7.38
C GLN A 98 34.01 -17.84 -6.75
N VAL A 99 32.94 -17.92 -7.53
CA VAL A 99 31.62 -18.33 -7.04
C VAL A 99 31.66 -19.76 -6.49
N ALA A 100 32.30 -20.68 -7.22
CA ALA A 100 32.47 -22.06 -6.78
C ALA A 100 33.23 -22.17 -5.45
N ASP A 101 34.35 -21.43 -5.34
CA ASP A 101 35.16 -21.40 -4.13
C ASP A 101 34.36 -20.90 -2.91
N ILE A 102 33.58 -19.83 -3.08
CA ILE A 102 32.72 -19.28 -2.04
C ILE A 102 31.64 -20.33 -1.61
N LEU A 103 30.96 -20.96 -2.57
CA LEU A 103 29.94 -21.97 -2.29
C LEU A 103 30.51 -23.18 -1.55
N GLN A 104 31.70 -23.66 -1.94
CA GLN A 104 32.41 -24.75 -1.25
C GLN A 104 32.81 -24.36 0.16
N GLN A 105 33.41 -23.16 0.34
CA GLN A 105 33.79 -22.65 1.67
C GLN A 105 32.57 -22.54 2.61
N LYS A 106 31.40 -22.19 2.05
CA LYS A 106 30.12 -22.09 2.79
C LYS A 106 29.40 -23.45 2.94
N LYS A 107 30.03 -24.56 2.50
CA LYS A 107 29.52 -25.92 2.62
C LYS A 107 28.09 -26.06 2.06
N ILE A 108 27.88 -25.58 0.84
CA ILE A 108 26.62 -25.75 0.13
C ILE A 108 26.50 -27.19 -0.34
N ASN A 109 25.34 -27.82 -0.07
CA ASN A 109 25.09 -29.23 -0.43
C ASN A 109 24.59 -29.37 -1.87
N ARG A 110 23.82 -28.39 -2.35
CA ARG A 110 23.21 -28.43 -3.68
C ARG A 110 23.27 -27.09 -4.36
N LEU A 111 23.69 -27.07 -5.62
CA LEU A 111 23.69 -25.91 -6.49
C LEU A 111 22.76 -26.14 -7.66
N ILE A 112 21.90 -25.16 -7.95
CA ILE A 112 21.10 -25.10 -9.18
C ILE A 112 21.46 -23.81 -9.89
N GLY A 113 22.10 -23.93 -11.06
CA GLY A 113 22.46 -22.81 -11.92
C GLY A 113 21.39 -22.56 -12.99
N VAL A 114 21.00 -21.32 -13.19
CA VAL A 114 20.02 -20.91 -14.21
C VAL A 114 20.60 -19.83 -15.09
N GLY A 115 20.87 -20.14 -16.35
CA GLY A 115 21.41 -19.21 -17.31
C GLY A 115 22.44 -19.86 -18.25
N THR A 116 22.65 -19.24 -19.40
CA THR A 116 23.51 -19.80 -20.44
C THR A 116 25.00 -19.62 -20.15
N GLU A 117 25.36 -18.64 -19.32
CA GLU A 117 26.76 -18.43 -18.94
C GLU A 117 27.21 -19.38 -17.84
N ILE A 118 26.45 -19.54 -16.76
CA ILE A 118 26.81 -20.44 -15.66
C ILE A 118 26.97 -21.89 -16.14
N ILE A 119 26.20 -22.34 -17.12
CA ILE A 119 26.29 -23.66 -17.72
C ILE A 119 27.66 -23.89 -18.37
N LYS A 120 28.21 -22.89 -19.09
CA LYS A 120 29.50 -23.02 -19.75
C LYS A 120 30.66 -23.28 -18.79
N TYR A 121 30.47 -22.92 -17.53
CA TYR A 121 31.47 -23.07 -16.47
C TYR A 121 31.02 -24.08 -15.40
N SER A 122 30.11 -24.99 -15.74
CA SER A 122 29.60 -26.02 -14.82
C SER A 122 30.69 -26.86 -14.16
N ASP A 123 31.79 -27.12 -14.88
CA ASP A 123 32.93 -27.89 -14.35
C ASP A 123 33.59 -27.24 -13.12
N ALA A 124 33.53 -25.92 -12.98
CA ALA A 124 34.05 -25.22 -11.82
C ALA A 124 33.33 -25.64 -10.52
N PHE A 125 32.10 -26.10 -10.62
CA PHE A 125 31.25 -26.48 -9.48
C PHE A 125 31.33 -27.98 -9.11
N SER A 126 32.25 -28.75 -9.71
CA SER A 126 32.43 -30.19 -9.47
C SER A 126 32.69 -30.56 -8.01
N GLY A 127 33.15 -29.62 -7.18
CA GLY A 127 33.34 -29.81 -5.73
C GLY A 127 32.06 -29.67 -4.89
N ILE A 128 30.90 -29.37 -5.48
CA ILE A 128 29.59 -29.33 -4.80
C ILE A 128 28.89 -30.67 -4.96
N PRO A 129 28.37 -31.29 -3.87
CA PRO A 129 27.85 -32.66 -3.91
C PRO A 129 26.75 -32.90 -4.93
N GLU A 130 25.81 -31.96 -5.06
CA GLU A 130 24.70 -32.03 -6.02
C GLU A 130 24.67 -30.77 -6.89
N THR A 131 24.67 -30.93 -8.21
CA THR A 131 24.56 -29.81 -9.14
C THR A 131 23.52 -30.09 -10.22
N ALA A 132 22.77 -29.06 -10.62
CA ALA A 132 21.89 -29.08 -11.77
C ALA A 132 21.93 -27.71 -12.48
N PHE A 133 21.83 -27.73 -13.82
CA PHE A 133 21.92 -26.51 -14.60
C PHE A 133 20.80 -26.44 -15.64
N PHE A 134 20.26 -25.25 -15.84
CA PHE A 134 19.16 -24.96 -16.77
C PHE A 134 19.49 -23.69 -17.57
N ASN A 135 19.17 -23.69 -18.86
CA ASN A 135 19.45 -22.55 -19.74
C ASN A 135 18.60 -21.30 -19.39
N SER A 136 17.44 -21.50 -18.78
CA SER A 136 16.52 -20.43 -18.46
C SER A 136 15.62 -20.80 -17.28
N THR A 137 14.97 -19.79 -16.68
CA THR A 137 13.92 -20.00 -15.68
C THR A 137 12.77 -20.84 -16.23
N ALA A 138 12.39 -20.67 -17.50
CA ALA A 138 11.33 -21.47 -18.13
C ALA A 138 11.69 -22.97 -18.18
N GLU A 139 12.95 -23.31 -18.50
CA GLU A 139 13.42 -24.70 -18.49
C GLU A 139 13.40 -25.29 -17.07
N PHE A 140 13.85 -24.51 -16.08
CA PHE A 140 13.78 -24.91 -14.67
C PHE A 140 12.33 -25.21 -14.26
N LEU A 141 11.39 -24.32 -14.59
CA LEU A 141 9.97 -24.48 -14.25
C LEU A 141 9.36 -25.75 -14.86
N GLN A 142 9.72 -26.08 -16.09
CA GLN A 142 9.28 -27.35 -16.74
C GLN A 142 9.79 -28.60 -16.03
N LYS A 143 11.01 -28.54 -15.46
CA LYS A 143 11.63 -29.67 -14.76
C LYS A 143 11.32 -29.70 -13.27
N PHE A 144 10.78 -28.61 -12.71
CA PHE A 144 10.48 -28.47 -11.29
C PHE A 144 9.64 -29.62 -10.70
N PRO A 145 8.59 -30.16 -11.38
CA PRO A 145 7.79 -31.27 -10.84
C PRO A 145 8.58 -32.58 -10.59
N ALA A 146 9.71 -32.75 -11.28
CA ALA A 146 10.59 -33.92 -11.09
C ALA A 146 11.70 -33.64 -10.04
N MET A 147 11.80 -32.43 -9.52
CA MET A 147 12.79 -32.04 -8.52
C MET A 147 12.22 -32.22 -7.11
N HIS A 148 13.02 -32.79 -6.22
CA HIS A 148 12.62 -32.99 -4.85
C HIS A 148 13.31 -31.96 -3.95
N PHE A 149 12.50 -31.15 -3.28
CA PHE A 149 12.92 -30.24 -2.22
C PHE A 149 12.25 -30.70 -0.92
N TYR A 150 13.07 -31.02 0.08
CA TYR A 150 12.59 -31.52 1.37
C TYR A 150 13.58 -31.22 2.48
N ASN A 151 13.11 -30.60 3.57
CA ASN A 151 13.86 -30.32 4.78
C ASN A 151 15.22 -29.63 4.52
N GLU A 152 15.18 -28.56 3.70
CA GLU A 152 16.37 -27.83 3.29
C GLU A 152 16.15 -26.30 3.34
N SER A 153 17.24 -25.56 3.59
CA SER A 153 17.25 -24.10 3.45
C SER A 153 17.68 -23.74 2.03
N ILE A 154 16.84 -23.00 1.32
CA ILE A 154 17.01 -22.67 -0.11
C ILE A 154 17.28 -21.17 -0.24
N LEU A 155 18.40 -20.80 -0.83
CA LEU A 155 18.69 -19.42 -1.21
C LEU A 155 18.39 -19.24 -2.71
N LEU A 156 17.52 -18.29 -3.02
CA LEU A 156 17.30 -17.79 -4.38
C LEU A 156 18.16 -16.54 -4.59
N LYS A 157 19.09 -16.60 -5.54
CA LYS A 157 20.00 -15.51 -5.89
C LYS A 157 19.99 -15.28 -7.40
N GLY A 158 19.21 -14.31 -7.87
CA GLY A 158 19.02 -14.07 -9.29
C GLY A 158 19.12 -12.59 -9.66
N ALA A 159 19.60 -12.30 -10.88
CA ALA A 159 19.41 -11.00 -11.46
C ALA A 159 17.95 -10.85 -11.95
N ARG A 160 17.42 -9.65 -11.88
CA ARG A 160 15.99 -9.37 -12.20
C ARG A 160 15.54 -9.89 -13.57
N LEU A 161 16.46 -9.94 -14.54
CA LEU A 161 16.20 -10.47 -15.88
C LEU A 161 15.77 -11.95 -15.89
N PHE A 162 16.11 -12.71 -14.85
CA PHE A 162 15.81 -14.13 -14.75
C PHE A 162 14.47 -14.43 -14.06
N GLU A 163 13.73 -13.42 -13.63
CA GLU A 163 12.36 -13.54 -13.08
C GLU A 163 12.23 -14.65 -12.02
N PHE A 164 13.15 -14.68 -11.05
CA PHE A 164 13.19 -15.71 -10.01
C PHE A 164 11.99 -15.64 -9.04
N GLU A 165 11.14 -14.64 -9.16
CA GLU A 165 9.83 -14.58 -8.52
C GLU A 165 8.99 -15.82 -8.86
N GLN A 166 9.05 -16.30 -10.10
CA GLN A 166 8.34 -17.49 -10.54
C GLN A 166 8.84 -18.73 -9.80
N ILE A 167 10.14 -18.83 -9.52
CA ILE A 167 10.74 -19.92 -8.74
C ILE A 167 10.33 -19.78 -7.25
N SER A 168 10.38 -18.56 -6.71
CA SER A 168 9.98 -18.29 -5.34
C SER A 168 8.54 -18.75 -5.07
N HIS A 169 7.61 -18.39 -5.94
CA HIS A 169 6.20 -18.81 -5.83
C HIS A 169 5.97 -20.32 -5.87
N LEU A 170 6.83 -21.09 -6.54
CA LEU A 170 6.72 -22.54 -6.54
C LEU A 170 7.29 -23.19 -5.28
N LEU A 171 8.31 -22.58 -4.70
CA LEU A 171 8.98 -23.07 -3.50
C LEU A 171 8.31 -22.61 -2.21
N GLU A 172 7.53 -21.53 -2.24
CA GLU A 172 6.80 -21.05 -1.08
C GLU A 172 5.65 -21.98 -0.71
N GLU A 173 5.46 -22.20 0.58
CA GLU A 173 4.29 -22.93 1.07
C GLU A 173 3.04 -22.14 0.72
N LYS A 174 2.15 -22.75 -0.06
CA LYS A 174 0.85 -22.14 -0.37
C LYS A 174 -0.02 -22.17 0.88
N VAL A 175 0.17 -21.22 1.76
CA VAL A 175 -0.89 -20.82 2.67
C VAL A 175 -1.98 -20.28 1.76
N HIS A 176 -3.20 -20.82 1.84
CA HIS A 176 -4.33 -20.29 1.09
C HIS A 176 -4.55 -18.83 1.52
N GLN A 177 -3.92 -17.91 0.83
CA GLN A 177 -4.18 -16.49 0.97
C GLN A 177 -5.24 -16.13 -0.07
N THR A 178 -6.39 -15.73 0.41
CA THR A 178 -7.30 -14.97 -0.45
C THR A 178 -6.64 -13.62 -0.68
N VAL A 179 -6.16 -13.39 -1.90
CA VAL A 179 -5.52 -12.14 -2.31
C VAL A 179 -6.54 -11.28 -3.02
N LEU A 180 -6.73 -10.05 -2.55
CA LEU A 180 -7.47 -9.03 -3.27
C LEU A 180 -6.46 -8.18 -4.06
N GLU A 181 -6.46 -8.34 -5.38
CA GLU A 181 -5.62 -7.54 -6.28
C GLU A 181 -6.38 -6.27 -6.71
N ILE A 182 -5.80 -5.10 -6.41
CA ILE A 182 -6.37 -3.80 -6.77
C ILE A 182 -5.60 -3.20 -7.94
N ASN A 183 -6.29 -3.02 -9.05
CA ASN A 183 -5.73 -2.39 -10.25
C ASN A 183 -5.87 -0.87 -10.20
N LEU A 184 -4.83 -0.16 -9.81
CA LEU A 184 -4.82 1.30 -9.71
C LEU A 184 -5.05 2.00 -11.06
N ASN A 185 -4.64 1.40 -12.17
CA ASN A 185 -4.90 1.96 -13.50
C ASN A 185 -6.40 1.89 -13.84
N ALA A 186 -7.10 0.83 -13.43
CA ALA A 186 -8.53 0.73 -13.60
C ALA A 186 -9.29 1.79 -12.77
N ILE A 187 -8.83 2.05 -11.53
CA ILE A 187 -9.38 3.13 -10.69
C ILE A 187 -9.16 4.49 -11.37
N THR A 188 -7.97 4.75 -11.88
CA THR A 188 -7.66 5.98 -12.63
C THR A 188 -8.55 6.13 -13.87
N HIS A 189 -8.73 5.05 -14.63
CA HIS A 189 -9.63 5.05 -15.79
C HIS A 189 -11.07 5.40 -15.40
N ASN A 190 -11.59 4.78 -14.34
CA ASN A 190 -12.93 5.08 -13.84
C ASN A 190 -13.05 6.53 -13.38
N LEU A 191 -12.08 7.04 -12.63
CA LEU A 191 -12.05 8.43 -12.19
C LEU A 191 -12.11 9.39 -13.38
N ASN A 192 -11.24 9.19 -14.37
CA ASN A 192 -11.21 10.02 -15.58
C ASN A 192 -12.55 9.96 -16.35
N THR A 193 -13.19 8.80 -16.41
CA THR A 193 -14.50 8.63 -17.03
C THR A 193 -15.57 9.48 -16.32
N TYR A 194 -15.61 9.43 -14.98
CA TYR A 194 -16.55 10.29 -14.22
C TYR A 194 -16.23 11.77 -14.39
N GLN A 195 -14.96 12.17 -14.36
CA GLN A 195 -14.56 13.56 -14.55
C GLN A 195 -14.99 14.11 -15.93
N GLN A 196 -14.93 13.30 -16.98
CA GLN A 196 -15.37 13.69 -18.32
C GLN A 196 -16.90 13.90 -18.44
N LEU A 197 -17.68 13.30 -17.56
CA LEU A 197 -19.14 13.48 -17.50
C LEU A 197 -19.56 14.74 -16.74
N LEU A 198 -18.63 15.37 -15.98
CA LEU A 198 -18.95 16.55 -15.19
C LEU A 198 -18.86 17.82 -16.05
N SER A 199 -19.78 18.73 -15.81
CA SER A 199 -19.72 20.07 -16.41
C SER A 199 -18.52 20.86 -15.84
N PRO A 200 -17.96 21.82 -16.59
CA PRO A 200 -16.88 22.67 -16.09
C PRO A 200 -17.25 23.35 -14.76
N GLY A 201 -16.33 23.29 -13.79
CA GLY A 201 -16.49 23.86 -12.46
C GLY A 201 -17.20 22.98 -11.43
N VAL A 202 -17.73 21.83 -11.83
CA VAL A 202 -18.27 20.83 -10.88
C VAL A 202 -17.11 20.15 -10.15
N LYS A 203 -17.20 20.12 -8.82
CA LYS A 203 -16.19 19.47 -7.95
C LYS A 203 -16.54 18.02 -7.71
N LEU A 204 -15.51 17.21 -7.54
CA LEU A 204 -15.61 15.78 -7.26
C LEU A 204 -15.13 15.46 -5.84
N MET A 205 -16.01 14.83 -5.06
CA MET A 205 -15.68 14.27 -3.75
C MET A 205 -15.68 12.76 -3.85
N ALA A 206 -14.56 12.13 -3.43
CA ALA A 206 -14.43 10.68 -3.45
C ALA A 206 -14.55 10.09 -2.05
N MET A 207 -15.36 9.03 -1.91
CA MET A 207 -15.54 8.30 -0.66
C MET A 207 -14.44 7.24 -0.50
N VAL A 208 -13.64 7.34 0.58
CA VAL A 208 -12.52 6.43 0.88
C VAL A 208 -12.65 5.77 2.26
N LYS A 209 -13.87 5.70 2.80
CA LYS A 209 -14.16 5.06 4.10
C LYS A 209 -13.81 3.57 4.10
N ALA A 210 -13.64 2.97 5.28
CA ALA A 210 -13.34 1.55 5.49
C ALA A 210 -12.13 1.09 4.65
N PHE A 211 -11.02 1.82 4.72
CA PHE A 211 -9.82 1.58 3.90
C PHE A 211 -10.13 1.51 2.41
N SER A 212 -10.90 2.48 1.88
CA SER A 212 -11.40 2.50 0.51
C SER A 212 -12.12 1.20 0.13
N TYR A 213 -13.03 0.78 1.02
CA TYR A 213 -13.79 -0.48 0.92
C TYR A 213 -12.88 -1.73 0.89
N GLY A 214 -11.78 -1.70 1.63
CA GLY A 214 -10.81 -2.79 1.68
C GLY A 214 -9.74 -2.76 0.57
N SER A 215 -9.76 -1.74 -0.29
CA SER A 215 -8.82 -1.61 -1.42
C SER A 215 -7.48 -0.93 -1.04
N GLY A 216 -7.29 -0.56 0.22
CA GLY A 216 -6.14 0.21 0.70
C GLY A 216 -6.49 1.67 0.94
N GLY A 217 -6.27 2.15 2.19
CA GLY A 217 -6.67 3.51 2.57
C GLY A 217 -5.82 4.59 1.92
N PHE A 218 -4.55 4.52 2.19
CA PHE A 218 -3.57 5.53 1.81
C PHE A 218 -3.25 5.49 0.31
N GLU A 219 -3.09 4.32 -0.29
CA GLU A 219 -2.72 4.18 -1.70
C GLU A 219 -3.81 4.78 -2.62
N ILE A 220 -5.07 4.50 -2.32
CA ILE A 220 -6.20 5.02 -3.09
C ILE A 220 -6.35 6.53 -2.86
N ALA A 221 -6.26 7.01 -1.61
CA ALA A 221 -6.36 8.43 -1.30
C ALA A 221 -5.23 9.23 -1.98
N ASN A 222 -4.01 8.69 -2.02
CA ASN A 222 -2.87 9.31 -2.68
C ASN A 222 -3.04 9.34 -4.20
N LEU A 223 -3.55 8.26 -4.79
CA LEU A 223 -3.92 8.22 -6.22
C LEU A 223 -4.94 9.33 -6.56
N LEU A 224 -6.00 9.45 -5.76
CA LEU A 224 -7.04 10.43 -5.95
C LEU A 224 -6.51 11.86 -5.79
N GLN A 225 -5.64 12.10 -4.81
CA GLN A 225 -4.95 13.39 -4.62
C GLN A 225 -4.05 13.73 -5.81
N PHE A 226 -3.28 12.77 -6.33
CA PHE A 226 -2.45 12.94 -7.52
C PHE A 226 -3.27 13.33 -8.74
N HIS A 227 -4.45 12.73 -8.91
CA HIS A 227 -5.39 13.05 -9.98
C HIS A 227 -6.31 14.25 -9.69
N LYS A 228 -5.99 15.04 -8.66
CA LYS A 228 -6.64 16.33 -8.34
C LYS A 228 -8.15 16.22 -8.10
N VAL A 229 -8.58 15.19 -7.38
CA VAL A 229 -9.93 15.16 -6.81
C VAL A 229 -10.05 16.32 -5.80
N ASP A 230 -11.20 16.97 -5.73
CA ASP A 230 -11.36 18.16 -4.91
C ASP A 230 -11.51 17.86 -3.43
N TYR A 231 -12.14 16.74 -3.07
CA TYR A 231 -12.45 16.34 -1.71
C TYR A 231 -12.33 14.83 -1.53
N LEU A 232 -11.99 14.42 -0.32
CA LEU A 232 -12.18 13.05 0.15
C LEU A 232 -13.27 13.03 1.23
N ALA A 233 -13.91 11.87 1.40
CA ALA A 233 -14.85 11.66 2.50
C ALA A 233 -14.56 10.32 3.17
N VAL A 234 -14.64 10.31 4.51
CA VAL A 234 -14.45 9.15 5.37
C VAL A 234 -15.65 8.96 6.30
N ALA A 235 -15.75 7.79 6.92
CA ALA A 235 -16.85 7.53 7.85
C ALA A 235 -16.58 8.15 9.23
N TYR A 236 -15.39 8.00 9.78
CA TYR A 236 -15.01 8.40 11.14
C TYR A 236 -13.75 9.27 11.17
N ALA A 237 -13.55 9.98 12.29
CA ALA A 237 -12.42 10.90 12.45
C ALA A 237 -11.07 10.20 12.43
N ASP A 238 -10.94 8.99 12.97
CA ASP A 238 -9.72 8.19 12.98
C ASP A 238 -9.23 7.85 11.56
N GLU A 239 -10.13 7.50 10.64
CA GLU A 239 -9.79 7.30 9.23
C GLU A 239 -9.19 8.58 8.59
N GLY A 240 -9.79 9.74 8.90
CA GLY A 240 -9.28 11.04 8.46
C GLY A 240 -7.89 11.34 9.02
N VAL A 241 -7.65 11.03 10.29
CA VAL A 241 -6.35 11.19 10.95
C VAL A 241 -5.28 10.31 10.28
N GLU A 242 -5.61 9.06 9.97
CA GLU A 242 -4.69 8.17 9.26
C GLU A 242 -4.30 8.70 7.89
N LEU A 243 -5.26 9.25 7.14
CA LEU A 243 -4.99 9.90 5.86
C LEU A 243 -4.11 11.14 6.02
N ARG A 244 -4.34 11.98 7.05
CA ARG A 244 -3.47 13.13 7.35
C ARG A 244 -2.05 12.69 7.68
N LYS A 245 -1.87 11.68 8.54
CA LYS A 245 -0.55 11.11 8.86
C LYS A 245 0.16 10.54 7.64
N ALA A 246 -0.60 10.01 6.68
CA ALA A 246 -0.07 9.52 5.40
C ALA A 246 0.28 10.63 4.39
N GLY A 247 0.08 11.91 4.73
CA GLY A 247 0.44 13.07 3.90
C GLY A 247 -0.66 13.55 2.96
N ILE A 248 -1.90 13.12 3.14
CA ILE A 248 -3.03 13.64 2.38
C ILE A 248 -3.37 15.06 2.84
N THR A 249 -3.35 16.01 1.89
CA THR A 249 -3.61 17.44 2.12
C THR A 249 -4.97 17.91 1.62
N LEU A 250 -5.67 17.11 0.81
CA LEU A 250 -7.02 17.43 0.36
C LEU A 250 -7.97 17.67 1.54
N PRO A 251 -9.01 18.52 1.39
CA PRO A 251 -10.07 18.60 2.37
C PRO A 251 -10.72 17.21 2.57
N ILE A 252 -11.03 16.86 3.82
CA ILE A 252 -11.60 15.57 4.19
C ILE A 252 -12.89 15.80 4.97
N MET A 253 -14.02 15.33 4.43
CA MET A 253 -15.30 15.31 5.12
C MET A 253 -15.40 14.05 6.00
N VAL A 254 -15.88 14.20 7.23
CA VAL A 254 -16.17 13.12 8.17
C VAL A 254 -17.68 12.97 8.33
N MET A 255 -18.22 11.79 7.98
CA MET A 255 -19.67 11.58 7.92
C MET A 255 -20.29 11.30 9.30
N ASN A 256 -19.56 10.71 10.24
CA ASN A 256 -20.03 10.43 11.59
C ASN A 256 -19.10 11.14 12.58
N ALA A 257 -19.36 12.43 12.81
CA ALA A 257 -18.67 13.20 13.81
C ALA A 257 -19.33 12.94 15.17
N GLU A 258 -18.57 12.45 16.13
CA GLU A 258 -19.00 12.21 17.50
C GLU A 258 -18.41 13.24 18.45
N GLU A 259 -19.13 13.62 19.52
CA GLU A 259 -18.70 14.65 20.46
C GLU A 259 -17.29 14.38 21.03
N VAL A 260 -16.98 13.11 21.29
CA VAL A 260 -15.65 12.67 21.80
C VAL A 260 -14.50 12.87 20.81
N THR A 261 -14.80 13.20 19.54
CA THR A 261 -13.80 13.40 18.49
C THR A 261 -13.66 14.83 18.00
N TYR A 262 -14.36 15.80 18.61
CA TYR A 262 -14.36 17.18 18.14
C TYR A 262 -12.99 17.85 18.20
N ASP A 263 -12.19 17.56 19.22
CA ASP A 263 -10.80 18.02 19.35
C ASP A 263 -9.94 17.46 18.19
N VAL A 264 -10.12 16.20 17.84
CA VAL A 264 -9.42 15.52 16.74
C VAL A 264 -9.82 16.13 15.39
N LEU A 265 -11.10 16.43 15.18
CA LEU A 265 -11.57 17.09 13.94
C LEU A 265 -10.89 18.43 13.76
N VAL A 266 -10.83 19.24 14.82
CA VAL A 266 -10.21 20.57 14.77
C VAL A 266 -8.71 20.46 14.58
N GLN A 267 -8.03 19.61 15.37
CA GLN A 267 -6.57 19.47 15.31
C GLN A 267 -6.07 19.02 13.92
N HIS A 268 -6.83 18.17 13.24
CA HIS A 268 -6.45 17.60 11.95
C HIS A 268 -7.15 18.26 10.75
N ASN A 269 -7.87 19.36 10.95
CA ASN A 269 -8.63 20.06 9.90
C ASN A 269 -9.52 19.08 9.11
N LEU A 270 -10.35 18.32 9.84
CA LEU A 270 -11.35 17.43 9.29
C LEU A 270 -12.73 18.07 9.36
N GLU A 271 -13.48 18.04 8.28
CA GLU A 271 -14.72 18.80 8.11
C GLU A 271 -15.94 17.91 8.41
N PRO A 272 -16.67 18.12 9.53
CA PRO A 272 -17.77 17.24 9.91
C PRO A 272 -19.02 17.45 9.07
N GLU A 273 -19.75 16.36 8.84
CA GLU A 273 -21.14 16.34 8.40
C GLU A 273 -22.05 16.70 9.60
N LEU A 274 -22.92 17.68 9.44
CA LEU A 274 -23.97 18.02 10.40
C LEU A 274 -25.32 17.57 9.83
N PHE A 275 -26.02 16.69 10.53
CA PHE A 275 -27.26 16.03 10.05
C PHE A 275 -28.44 16.15 11.01
N SER A 276 -28.25 16.79 12.19
CA SER A 276 -29.32 17.02 13.14
C SER A 276 -29.03 18.25 14.00
N PHE A 277 -30.06 18.83 14.61
CA PHE A 277 -29.91 19.95 15.54
C PHE A 277 -29.09 19.58 16.78
N GLY A 278 -29.10 18.32 17.21
CA GLY A 278 -28.30 17.84 18.34
C GLY A 278 -26.81 17.99 18.04
N ILE A 279 -26.32 17.39 16.95
CA ILE A 279 -24.90 17.46 16.57
C ILE A 279 -24.47 18.90 16.22
N LEU A 280 -25.37 19.66 15.58
CA LEU A 280 -25.11 21.09 15.27
C LEU A 280 -24.87 21.86 16.56
N SER A 281 -25.75 21.73 17.57
CA SER A 281 -25.62 22.45 18.82
C SER A 281 -24.40 22.03 19.64
N THR A 282 -24.13 20.73 19.77
CA THR A 282 -22.97 20.26 20.55
C THR A 282 -21.64 20.66 19.90
N PHE A 283 -21.57 20.63 18.57
CA PHE A 283 -20.36 21.06 17.88
C PHE A 283 -20.19 22.59 17.89
N GLU A 284 -21.27 23.36 17.75
CA GLU A 284 -21.25 24.82 17.91
C GLU A 284 -20.74 25.21 19.30
N ASP A 285 -21.30 24.60 20.35
CA ASP A 285 -20.87 24.85 21.74
C ASP A 285 -19.40 24.54 21.96
N TYR A 286 -18.92 23.43 21.36
CA TYR A 286 -17.50 23.08 21.40
C TYR A 286 -16.62 24.14 20.75
N LEU A 287 -16.96 24.58 19.53
CA LEU A 287 -16.20 25.60 18.80
C LEU A 287 -16.19 26.92 19.55
N MET A 288 -17.34 27.38 20.07
CA MET A 288 -17.45 28.63 20.81
C MET A 288 -16.63 28.62 22.11
N ARG A 289 -16.66 27.52 22.88
CA ARG A 289 -15.84 27.36 24.10
C ARG A 289 -14.34 27.42 23.81
N ASN A 290 -13.92 26.99 22.64
CA ASN A 290 -12.52 27.04 22.20
C ASN A 290 -12.16 28.28 21.38
N GLY A 291 -13.08 29.24 21.23
CA GLY A 291 -12.84 30.48 20.50
C GLY A 291 -12.67 30.33 19.00
N ILE A 292 -13.19 29.20 18.43
CA ILE A 292 -13.03 28.86 17.02
C ILE A 292 -14.24 29.42 16.25
N GLN A 293 -13.97 30.08 15.13
CA GLN A 293 -14.99 30.65 14.24
C GLN A 293 -14.75 30.19 12.80
N ASN A 294 -15.81 30.26 12.01
CA ASN A 294 -15.77 29.89 10.60
C ASN A 294 -15.20 28.48 10.33
N PHE A 295 -15.46 27.52 11.21
CA PHE A 295 -15.01 26.15 11.00
C PHE A 295 -15.78 25.51 9.84
N PRO A 296 -15.10 24.85 8.87
CA PRO A 296 -15.74 24.28 7.69
C PRO A 296 -16.60 23.08 8.07
N VAL A 297 -17.85 23.08 7.61
CA VAL A 297 -18.82 22.00 7.87
C VAL A 297 -19.66 21.71 6.64
N HIS A 298 -20.25 20.53 6.59
CA HIS A 298 -21.15 20.07 5.53
C HIS A 298 -22.55 19.79 6.11
N ILE A 299 -23.57 20.27 5.45
CA ILE A 299 -24.98 20.06 5.87
C ILE A 299 -25.59 18.94 5.07
N LYS A 300 -26.16 17.96 5.75
CA LYS A 300 -26.86 16.87 5.11
C LYS A 300 -28.37 17.04 5.18
N LEU A 301 -29.05 16.94 4.04
CA LEU A 301 -30.49 16.91 3.93
C LEU A 301 -30.99 15.48 3.71
N ASP A 302 -32.06 15.12 4.39
CA ASP A 302 -32.78 13.87 4.09
C ASP A 302 -33.86 14.14 3.05
N THR A 303 -33.62 13.69 1.84
CA THR A 303 -34.57 13.83 0.72
C THR A 303 -35.34 12.54 0.44
N GLY A 304 -35.27 11.56 1.35
CA GLY A 304 -36.05 10.33 1.22
C GLY A 304 -35.33 9.03 1.59
N MET A 305 -34.03 9.06 1.87
CA MET A 305 -33.30 7.86 2.33
C MET A 305 -33.67 7.46 3.76
N ARG A 306 -34.14 8.41 4.58
CA ARG A 306 -34.61 8.22 5.96
C ARG A 306 -33.58 7.57 6.88
N ARG A 307 -32.34 8.03 6.77
CA ARG A 307 -31.25 7.56 7.65
C ARG A 307 -30.69 8.68 8.50
N LEU A 308 -30.06 9.68 7.89
CA LEU A 308 -29.50 10.87 8.50
C LEU A 308 -29.74 12.08 7.61
N GLY A 309 -29.95 13.25 8.19
CA GLY A 309 -30.14 14.52 7.49
C GLY A 309 -31.29 15.32 8.08
N PHE A 310 -31.28 16.64 7.84
CA PHE A 310 -32.40 17.51 8.16
C PHE A 310 -33.55 17.26 7.18
N GLU A 311 -34.74 17.09 7.69
CA GLU A 311 -35.93 16.92 6.88
C GLU A 311 -36.41 18.26 6.29
N GLN A 312 -37.24 18.23 5.28
CA GLN A 312 -37.82 19.45 4.65
C GLN A 312 -38.46 20.42 5.66
N LYS A 313 -39.14 19.88 6.68
CA LYS A 313 -39.75 20.68 7.76
C LYS A 313 -38.74 21.44 8.63
N ASP A 314 -37.49 21.00 8.67
CA ASP A 314 -36.44 21.54 9.54
C ASP A 314 -35.67 22.69 8.86
N ILE A 315 -35.79 22.85 7.52
CA ILE A 315 -34.93 23.74 6.73
C ILE A 315 -35.06 25.19 7.18
N SER A 316 -36.28 25.69 7.40
CA SER A 316 -36.47 27.09 7.84
C SER A 316 -35.80 27.38 9.20
N ALA A 317 -35.90 26.45 10.14
CA ALA A 317 -35.25 26.57 11.45
C ALA A 317 -33.72 26.44 11.34
N LEU A 318 -33.24 25.55 10.47
CA LEU A 318 -31.83 25.37 10.18
C LEU A 318 -31.23 26.64 9.57
N CYS A 319 -31.85 27.24 8.53
CA CYS A 319 -31.41 28.47 7.92
C CYS A 319 -31.30 29.62 8.93
N ASN A 320 -32.33 29.81 9.76
CA ASN A 320 -32.31 30.80 10.82
C ASN A 320 -31.13 30.58 11.81
N ARG A 321 -30.88 29.33 12.20
CA ARG A 321 -29.78 29.02 13.10
C ARG A 321 -28.42 29.31 12.46
N LEU A 322 -28.23 28.88 11.21
CA LEU A 322 -26.96 29.07 10.47
C LEU A 322 -26.66 30.54 10.19
N GLN A 323 -27.68 31.40 10.03
CA GLN A 323 -27.51 32.84 9.85
C GLN A 323 -27.09 33.57 11.13
N THR A 324 -27.39 33.02 12.29
CA THR A 324 -27.11 33.67 13.59
C THR A 324 -25.78 33.23 14.22
N THR A 325 -25.16 32.19 13.72
CA THR A 325 -23.88 31.69 14.26
C THR A 325 -22.68 32.17 13.47
N SER A 326 -21.57 32.46 14.12
CA SER A 326 -20.26 32.70 13.51
C SER A 326 -19.35 31.46 13.61
N ALA A 327 -19.81 30.39 14.23
CA ALA A 327 -18.99 29.20 14.47
C ALA A 327 -18.69 28.43 13.16
N PHE A 328 -19.63 28.42 12.19
CA PHE A 328 -19.55 27.60 11.01
C PHE A 328 -19.30 28.38 9.72
N LYS A 329 -18.55 27.74 8.83
CA LYS A 329 -18.49 28.06 7.41
C LYS A 329 -19.06 26.89 6.63
N ILE A 330 -20.24 27.07 6.03
CA ILE A 330 -20.88 26.02 5.23
C ILE A 330 -20.07 25.81 3.95
N GLN A 331 -19.47 24.64 3.79
CA GLN A 331 -18.72 24.26 2.59
C GLN A 331 -19.60 23.62 1.53
N SER A 332 -20.56 22.80 1.95
CA SER A 332 -21.54 22.23 1.04
C SER A 332 -22.82 21.84 1.77
N VAL A 333 -23.89 21.75 0.98
CA VAL A 333 -25.13 21.05 1.34
C VAL A 333 -25.22 19.85 0.43
N PHE A 334 -25.61 18.70 0.94
CA PHE A 334 -25.69 17.47 0.16
C PHE A 334 -26.78 16.53 0.63
N SER A 335 -27.15 15.58 -0.21
CA SER A 335 -28.06 14.49 0.12
C SER A 335 -27.55 13.17 -0.46
N HIS A 336 -28.24 12.08 -0.18
CA HIS A 336 -27.93 10.76 -0.71
C HIS A 336 -29.04 10.22 -1.57
N LEU A 337 -28.75 9.94 -2.84
CA LEU A 337 -29.69 9.28 -3.75
C LEU A 337 -29.73 7.78 -3.44
N ALA A 338 -30.87 7.28 -2.96
CA ALA A 338 -30.95 5.94 -2.40
C ALA A 338 -30.99 4.81 -3.43
N ALA A 339 -31.37 5.09 -4.68
CA ALA A 339 -31.60 4.08 -5.71
C ALA A 339 -31.29 4.59 -7.14
N SER A 340 -30.29 5.49 -7.26
CA SER A 340 -29.91 6.09 -8.56
C SER A 340 -29.20 5.14 -9.51
N ASP A 341 -28.87 3.94 -9.06
CA ASP A 341 -28.24 2.86 -9.83
C ASP A 341 -29.25 1.97 -10.58
N SER A 342 -30.56 2.23 -10.44
CA SER A 342 -31.60 1.40 -11.04
C SER A 342 -32.67 2.25 -11.72
N ALA A 343 -32.84 2.08 -13.02
CA ALA A 343 -33.86 2.76 -13.81
C ALA A 343 -35.31 2.52 -13.31
N LEU A 344 -35.56 1.42 -12.60
CA LEU A 344 -36.87 1.14 -11.99
C LEU A 344 -37.22 2.17 -10.91
N HIS A 345 -36.27 2.90 -10.39
CA HIS A 345 -36.42 3.88 -9.32
C HIS A 345 -36.19 5.33 -9.77
N ASP A 346 -36.16 5.59 -11.08
CA ASP A 346 -35.94 6.94 -11.65
C ASP A 346 -36.93 7.98 -11.12
N ALA A 347 -38.19 7.61 -10.98
CA ALA A 347 -39.24 8.50 -10.45
C ALA A 347 -38.92 8.93 -9.01
N PHE A 348 -38.43 7.99 -8.18
CA PHE A 348 -38.03 8.27 -6.80
C PHE A 348 -36.74 9.10 -6.75
N THR A 349 -35.74 8.75 -7.57
CA THR A 349 -34.48 9.50 -7.67
C THR A 349 -34.72 10.95 -8.10
N ASN A 350 -35.58 11.16 -9.09
CA ASN A 350 -35.98 12.51 -9.53
C ASN A 350 -36.72 13.29 -8.43
N ALA A 351 -37.60 12.62 -7.67
CA ALA A 351 -38.27 13.25 -6.53
C ALA A 351 -37.26 13.65 -5.42
N GLN A 352 -36.27 12.82 -5.11
CA GLN A 352 -35.17 13.17 -4.19
C GLN A 352 -34.39 14.39 -4.68
N ALA A 353 -33.99 14.42 -5.96
CA ALA A 353 -33.28 15.54 -6.56
C ALA A 353 -34.09 16.84 -6.50
N LYS A 354 -35.41 16.79 -6.80
CA LYS A 354 -36.30 17.92 -6.65
C LYS A 354 -36.41 18.43 -5.23
N ALA A 355 -36.62 17.52 -4.25
CA ALA A 355 -36.68 17.87 -2.83
C ALA A 355 -35.35 18.51 -2.34
N PHE A 356 -34.22 18.05 -2.87
CA PHE A 356 -32.91 18.65 -2.58
C PHE A 356 -32.80 20.07 -3.08
N LEU A 357 -33.18 20.34 -4.34
CA LEU A 357 -33.15 21.67 -4.93
C LEU A 357 -34.12 22.65 -4.25
N GLU A 358 -35.26 22.18 -3.76
CA GLU A 358 -36.21 22.98 -2.97
C GLU A 358 -35.68 23.30 -1.56
N GLY A 359 -34.75 22.46 -1.04
CA GLY A 359 -34.14 22.64 0.28
C GLY A 359 -32.90 23.49 0.30
N CYS A 360 -32.28 23.74 -0.85
CA CYS A 360 -31.08 24.60 -1.00
C CYS A 360 -31.43 26.04 -1.33
#